data_fba156a9d0bf4924a5c633e281330d45
#
_entry.id   fba156a9d0bf4924a5c633e281330d45
#
_cell.length_a   1.000
_cell.length_b   1.000
_cell.length_c   1.000
_cell.angle_alpha   90.00
_cell.angle_beta   90.00
_cell.angle_gamma   90.00
#
_symmetry.space_group_name_H-M   'P 1'
#
loop_
_entity.id
_entity.type
_entity.pdbx_description
1 polymer ?
#
loop_
_entity_poly.entity_id
_entity_poly.type
_entity_poly.pdbx_seq_one_letter_code
_entity_poly.pdbx_strand_id
1 'polypeptide(L)'
;MEMKVTPVLLLTGYLGSGKTTLLNRILANEKGIRFAVIVNDIGEVNIDADLIEKGGIVGEGDDSLVPLQNGCICCTLKMDLVQQLSDLVSQQRFDYIVIEASGICEPAPIAQTISVYPQMYPNLAIKGVAKLDAIVTVCDALRLRDEFAEGNDLVRQDIGEDDLASLVIQQVEFCNKILLNKASMVTPDELARITAILHEIQPHADIVPCDFCDVDLNTLINTRTFNFDKVATSARWIEAVEGEEFDDHDDDHDDHDDHDDDHHGHHCHHHHHGLENEESGEALEYGISTFVWKRRKPLDMNKFDYIVAKKWPKSVVRCKGLCYFKGEEDFCYVFEQAGKQVQMRNAGQWYATMPADELEKFKQQNPAILRDWDDQYGDRMQKLVFIGQHMDREQIEKDLDYCLV
;
A
#
# COMPACT_ATOMS: atom_id res chain seq x y z
N MET A 1 -22.43 29.30 -9.41
CA MET A 1 -21.30 28.93 -10.27
C MET A 1 -20.85 27.57 -9.78
N GLU A 2 -20.79 26.57 -10.63
CA GLU A 2 -20.14 25.29 -10.26
C GLU A 2 -18.67 25.53 -9.96
N MET A 3 -18.21 25.01 -8.86
CA MET A 3 -16.81 25.13 -8.43
C MET A 3 -15.94 24.33 -9.41
N LYS A 4 -14.94 24.96 -10.02
CA LYS A 4 -14.04 24.28 -10.95
C LYS A 4 -13.23 23.23 -10.20
N VAL A 5 -13.24 21.99 -10.68
CA VAL A 5 -12.41 20.90 -10.20
C VAL A 5 -11.30 20.66 -11.22
N THR A 6 -10.04 20.75 -10.77
CA THR A 6 -8.87 20.43 -11.59
C THR A 6 -8.36 19.06 -11.14
N PRO A 7 -8.36 18.05 -12.02
CA PRO A 7 -7.89 16.72 -11.68
C PRO A 7 -6.37 16.69 -11.46
N VAL A 8 -5.93 15.81 -10.57
CA VAL A 8 -4.52 15.63 -10.16
C VAL A 8 -4.10 14.19 -10.34
N LEU A 9 -3.00 13.98 -11.04
CA LEU A 9 -2.26 12.71 -11.07
C LEU A 9 -1.10 12.78 -10.08
N LEU A 10 -1.03 11.84 -9.16
CA LEU A 10 0.12 11.66 -8.29
C LEU A 10 1.00 10.54 -8.87
N LEU A 11 2.21 10.89 -9.30
CA LEU A 11 3.22 9.95 -9.75
C LEU A 11 4.14 9.58 -8.59
N THR A 12 4.24 8.30 -8.31
CA THR A 12 5.14 7.74 -7.31
C THR A 12 6.01 6.65 -7.94
N GLY A 13 6.93 6.14 -7.18
CA GLY A 13 7.85 5.09 -7.63
C GLY A 13 9.28 5.44 -7.23
N TYR A 14 10.07 4.42 -7.09
CA TYR A 14 11.43 4.52 -6.60
C TYR A 14 12.38 5.26 -7.58
N LEU A 15 13.55 5.68 -7.07
CA LEU A 15 14.59 6.33 -7.88
C LEU A 15 15.02 5.45 -9.05
N GLY A 16 15.04 6.03 -10.26
CA GLY A 16 15.41 5.33 -11.50
C GLY A 16 14.33 4.41 -12.08
N SER A 17 13.13 4.33 -11.50
CA SER A 17 12.01 3.53 -12.04
C SER A 17 11.47 4.06 -13.38
N GLY A 18 11.62 5.37 -13.66
CA GLY A 18 11.17 6.00 -14.89
C GLY A 18 10.10 7.06 -14.71
N LYS A 19 9.89 7.60 -13.50
CA LYS A 19 8.91 8.68 -13.25
C LYS A 19 9.10 9.88 -14.16
N THR A 20 10.31 10.43 -14.21
CA THR A 20 10.63 11.57 -15.08
C THR A 20 10.46 11.23 -16.56
N THR A 21 10.71 9.98 -16.98
CA THR A 21 10.43 9.51 -18.35
C THR A 21 8.92 9.55 -18.62
N LEU A 22 8.10 9.06 -17.68
CA LEU A 22 6.64 9.11 -17.78
C LEU A 22 6.14 10.56 -17.85
N LEU A 23 6.66 11.41 -16.97
CA LEU A 23 6.29 12.82 -16.93
C LEU A 23 6.59 13.52 -18.25
N ASN A 24 7.77 13.31 -18.83
CA ASN A 24 8.12 13.85 -20.14
C ASN A 24 7.18 13.36 -21.24
N ARG A 25 6.74 12.10 -21.21
CA ARG A 25 5.74 11.58 -22.17
C ARG A 25 4.36 12.23 -21.97
N ILE A 26 3.94 12.46 -20.73
CA ILE A 26 2.68 13.17 -20.43
C ILE A 26 2.74 14.61 -20.98
N LEU A 27 3.84 15.31 -20.76
CA LEU A 27 4.03 16.68 -21.24
C LEU A 27 4.14 16.79 -22.76
N ALA A 28 4.74 15.80 -23.42
CA ALA A 28 4.83 15.72 -24.87
C ALA A 28 3.49 15.37 -25.56
N ASN A 29 2.37 15.41 -24.84
CA ASN A 29 1.09 15.03 -25.39
C ASN A 29 0.65 15.89 -26.56
N GLU A 30 0.11 15.26 -27.60
CA GLU A 30 -0.43 15.91 -28.78
C GLU A 30 -1.93 16.26 -28.65
N LYS A 31 -2.54 15.99 -27.49
CA LYS A 31 -3.99 16.18 -27.26
C LYS A 31 -4.37 17.62 -26.89
N GLY A 32 -3.39 18.50 -26.74
CA GLY A 32 -3.61 19.91 -26.40
C GLY A 32 -4.08 20.10 -24.93
N ILE A 33 -3.87 19.12 -24.06
CA ILE A 33 -4.15 19.24 -22.63
C ILE A 33 -3.06 20.09 -21.98
N ARG A 34 -3.46 21.12 -21.27
CA ARG A 34 -2.52 22.02 -20.57
C ARG A 34 -2.25 21.48 -19.17
N PHE A 35 -1.06 20.91 -19.01
CA PHE A 35 -0.62 20.40 -17.73
C PHE A 35 0.08 21.48 -16.90
N ALA A 36 -0.15 21.45 -15.58
CA ALA A 36 0.76 22.03 -14.60
C ALA A 36 1.49 20.88 -13.90
N VAL A 37 2.77 21.06 -13.62
CA VAL A 37 3.60 20.04 -12.99
C VAL A 37 4.19 20.57 -11.69
N ILE A 38 4.01 19.82 -10.61
CA ILE A 38 4.71 20.02 -9.34
C ILE A 38 5.75 18.93 -9.23
N VAL A 39 7.02 19.31 -9.21
CA VAL A 39 8.15 18.37 -9.06
C VAL A 39 8.71 18.51 -7.65
N ASN A 40 8.89 17.40 -6.98
CA ASN A 40 9.47 17.36 -5.65
C ASN A 40 10.86 16.71 -5.71
N ASP A 41 11.89 17.52 -5.61
CA ASP A 41 13.27 17.04 -5.48
C ASP A 41 13.87 17.40 -4.12
N ILE A 42 14.63 16.45 -3.57
CA ILE A 42 15.35 16.63 -2.30
C ILE A 42 16.76 17.10 -2.64
N GLY A 43 16.97 18.40 -2.69
CA GLY A 43 18.31 18.93 -2.95
C GLY A 43 18.37 20.43 -3.23
N GLU A 44 19.58 21.00 -3.22
CA GLU A 44 19.84 22.38 -3.62
C GLU A 44 19.68 22.60 -5.14
N VAL A 45 19.66 21.53 -5.92
CA VAL A 45 19.50 21.53 -7.39
C VAL A 45 18.34 20.61 -7.74
N ASN A 46 17.32 21.17 -8.38
CA ASN A 46 16.17 20.41 -8.84
C ASN A 46 16.50 19.67 -10.15
N ILE A 47 17.14 18.50 -10.02
CA ILE A 47 17.65 17.71 -11.15
C ILE A 47 16.52 17.29 -12.08
N ASP A 48 15.35 16.95 -11.53
CA ASP A 48 14.21 16.49 -12.31
C ASP A 48 13.58 17.65 -13.11
N ALA A 49 13.47 18.84 -12.53
CA ALA A 49 13.03 20.02 -13.26
C ALA A 49 14.01 20.40 -14.39
N ASP A 50 15.32 20.37 -14.11
CA ASP A 50 16.36 20.60 -15.13
C ASP A 50 16.31 19.58 -16.27
N LEU A 51 16.02 18.31 -15.98
CA LEU A 51 15.88 17.27 -17.00
C LEU A 51 14.63 17.48 -17.88
N ILE A 52 13.54 17.96 -17.30
CA ILE A 52 12.32 18.28 -18.03
C ILE A 52 12.54 19.49 -18.96
N GLU A 53 13.17 20.56 -18.46
CA GLU A 53 13.50 21.74 -19.25
C GLU A 53 14.49 21.42 -20.40
N LYS A 54 15.55 20.65 -20.10
CA LYS A 54 16.54 20.22 -21.10
C LYS A 54 15.97 19.24 -22.12
N GLY A 55 14.89 18.53 -21.78
CA GLY A 55 14.15 17.69 -22.73
C GLY A 55 13.43 18.48 -23.83
N GLY A 56 13.40 19.82 -23.73
CA GLY A 56 12.84 20.72 -24.75
C GLY A 56 11.32 20.67 -24.85
N ILE A 57 10.64 20.05 -23.90
CA ILE A 57 9.18 19.87 -23.87
C ILE A 57 8.52 21.08 -23.22
N VAL A 58 9.18 21.67 -22.24
CA VAL A 58 8.76 22.92 -21.56
C VAL A 58 9.82 23.99 -21.86
N GLY A 59 9.40 25.14 -22.39
CA GLY A 59 10.31 26.23 -22.75
C GLY A 59 10.84 26.96 -21.53
N GLU A 60 12.04 27.54 -21.61
CA GLU A 60 12.55 28.46 -20.59
C GLU A 60 11.52 29.57 -20.29
N GLY A 61 11.06 29.65 -19.04
CA GLY A 61 10.06 30.62 -18.60
C GLY A 61 8.59 30.19 -18.82
N ASP A 62 8.33 28.92 -19.11
CA ASP A 62 6.96 28.40 -19.12
C ASP A 62 6.49 28.16 -17.69
N ASP A 63 5.50 28.95 -17.26
CA ASP A 63 4.90 28.84 -15.91
C ASP A 63 4.12 27.52 -15.66
N SER A 64 4.20 26.55 -16.56
CA SER A 64 3.56 25.23 -16.37
C SER A 64 4.39 24.30 -15.45
N LEU A 65 5.70 24.56 -15.32
CA LEU A 65 6.57 23.84 -14.41
C LEU A 65 6.75 24.62 -13.10
N VAL A 66 6.34 24.04 -12.00
CA VAL A 66 6.41 24.67 -10.67
C VAL A 66 7.29 23.80 -9.75
N PRO A 67 8.57 24.16 -9.57
CA PRO A 67 9.43 23.45 -8.63
C PRO A 67 8.99 23.74 -7.19
N LEU A 68 8.95 22.70 -6.35
CA LEU A 68 8.79 22.88 -4.91
C LEU A 68 10.06 23.50 -4.33
N GLN A 69 9.95 24.70 -3.79
CA GLN A 69 11.02 25.36 -3.07
C GLN A 69 11.05 24.82 -1.64
N ASN A 70 12.20 24.33 -1.17
CA ASN A 70 12.50 23.98 0.23
C ASN A 70 12.11 22.57 0.74
N GLY A 71 12.42 21.50 0.04
CA GLY A 71 12.52 20.16 0.65
C GLY A 71 11.38 19.18 0.39
N CYS A 72 11.44 18.02 1.01
CA CYS A 72 10.59 16.86 0.78
C CYS A 72 9.11 17.09 1.16
N ILE A 73 8.17 16.76 0.27
CA ILE A 73 6.69 16.81 0.52
C ILE A 73 6.29 16.00 1.76
N CYS A 74 7.08 15.00 2.16
CA CYS A 74 6.66 14.01 3.14
C CYS A 74 6.58 14.52 4.59
N CYS A 75 7.35 15.52 5.02
CA CYS A 75 7.43 15.85 6.46
C CYS A 75 7.03 17.26 6.87
N THR A 76 7.31 18.30 6.06
CA THR A 76 7.21 19.69 6.53
C THR A 76 6.29 20.58 5.68
N LEU A 77 5.90 20.18 4.49
CA LEU A 77 5.39 21.05 3.43
C LEU A 77 3.91 20.84 3.05
N LYS A 78 3.09 20.31 3.98
CA LYS A 78 1.64 20.17 3.70
C LYS A 78 1.01 21.50 3.29
N MET A 79 1.41 22.61 3.92
CA MET A 79 0.88 23.94 3.61
C MET A 79 1.43 24.49 2.30
N ASP A 80 2.70 24.25 1.96
CA ASP A 80 3.29 24.71 0.70
C ASP A 80 2.66 24.02 -0.50
N LEU A 81 2.43 22.70 -0.40
CA LEU A 81 1.69 21.95 -1.42
C LEU A 81 0.27 22.48 -1.60
N VAL A 82 -0.46 22.71 -0.49
CA VAL A 82 -1.82 23.25 -0.52
C VAL A 82 -1.84 24.64 -1.16
N GLN A 83 -0.88 25.51 -0.82
CA GLN A 83 -0.80 26.86 -1.39
C GLN A 83 -0.52 26.78 -2.89
N GLN A 84 0.44 25.97 -3.33
CA GLN A 84 0.75 25.80 -4.75
C GLN A 84 -0.43 25.25 -5.55
N LEU A 85 -1.13 24.22 -5.02
CA LEU A 85 -2.34 23.72 -5.66
C LEU A 85 -3.40 24.80 -5.80
N SER A 86 -3.63 25.59 -4.75
CA SER A 86 -4.56 26.72 -4.78
C SER A 86 -4.16 27.77 -5.82
N ASP A 87 -2.86 28.11 -5.90
CA ASP A 87 -2.35 29.08 -6.87
C ASP A 87 -2.50 28.59 -8.29
N LEU A 88 -2.18 27.33 -8.59
CA LEU A 88 -2.35 26.73 -9.92
C LEU A 88 -3.82 26.67 -10.34
N VAL A 89 -4.70 26.21 -9.44
CA VAL A 89 -6.15 26.18 -9.71
C VAL A 89 -6.71 27.59 -9.91
N SER A 90 -6.22 28.57 -9.15
CA SER A 90 -6.66 29.97 -9.25
C SER A 90 -6.34 30.60 -10.60
N GLN A 91 -5.29 30.18 -11.29
CA GLN A 91 -4.91 30.66 -12.62
C GLN A 91 -5.92 30.25 -13.69
N GLN A 92 -6.70 29.19 -13.49
CA GLN A 92 -7.73 28.66 -14.40
C GLN A 92 -7.25 28.35 -15.84
N ARG A 93 -5.95 28.28 -16.06
CA ARG A 93 -5.33 28.04 -17.37
C ARG A 93 -4.98 26.59 -17.60
N PHE A 94 -4.86 25.77 -16.52
CA PHE A 94 -4.51 24.37 -16.59
C PHE A 94 -5.76 23.49 -16.60
N ASP A 95 -5.68 22.40 -17.34
CA ASP A 95 -6.73 21.40 -17.47
C ASP A 95 -6.47 20.22 -16.53
N TYR A 96 -5.20 20.00 -16.17
CA TYR A 96 -4.75 18.89 -15.35
C TYR A 96 -3.45 19.24 -14.59
N ILE A 97 -3.29 18.71 -13.38
CA ILE A 97 -2.09 18.87 -12.57
C ILE A 97 -1.41 17.51 -12.42
N VAL A 98 -0.10 17.45 -12.60
CA VAL A 98 0.72 16.26 -12.32
C VAL A 98 1.65 16.59 -11.16
N ILE A 99 1.68 15.74 -10.14
CA ILE A 99 2.61 15.84 -9.01
C ILE A 99 3.57 14.67 -9.12
N GLU A 100 4.85 14.94 -9.32
CA GLU A 100 5.91 13.94 -9.20
C GLU A 100 6.40 13.92 -7.77
N ALA A 101 6.11 12.84 -7.05
CA ALA A 101 6.64 12.63 -5.70
C ALA A 101 8.10 12.17 -5.75
N SER A 102 8.89 12.57 -4.75
CA SER A 102 10.24 12.05 -4.57
C SER A 102 10.25 10.52 -4.54
N GLY A 103 11.29 9.91 -5.10
CA GLY A 103 11.46 8.46 -5.11
C GLY A 103 11.50 7.80 -3.72
N ILE A 104 11.63 8.59 -2.66
CA ILE A 104 11.64 8.13 -1.26
C ILE A 104 10.39 8.57 -0.47
N CYS A 105 9.36 9.11 -1.13
CA CYS A 105 8.13 9.55 -0.46
C CYS A 105 7.07 8.46 -0.39
N GLU A 106 6.38 8.43 0.74
CA GLU A 106 5.13 7.68 0.90
C GLU A 106 3.98 8.44 0.23
N PRO A 107 3.15 7.81 -0.61
CA PRO A 107 2.06 8.48 -1.32
C PRO A 107 0.88 8.87 -0.42
N ALA A 108 0.61 8.11 0.63
CA ALA A 108 -0.57 8.29 1.47
C ALA A 108 -0.67 9.67 2.13
N PRO A 109 0.38 10.26 2.74
CA PRO A 109 0.31 11.61 3.32
C PRO A 109 0.03 12.71 2.29
N ILE A 110 0.55 12.55 1.06
CA ILE A 110 0.32 13.50 -0.04
C ILE A 110 -1.15 13.43 -0.47
N ALA A 111 -1.63 12.21 -0.73
CA ALA A 111 -3.01 11.97 -1.12
C ALA A 111 -4.02 12.46 -0.07
N GLN A 112 -3.74 12.22 1.22
CA GLN A 112 -4.54 12.74 2.32
C GLN A 112 -4.59 14.26 2.31
N THR A 113 -3.44 14.93 2.15
CA THR A 113 -3.36 16.38 2.11
C THR A 113 -4.22 16.95 0.99
N ILE A 114 -4.11 16.39 -0.24
CA ILE A 114 -4.90 16.82 -1.40
C ILE A 114 -6.40 16.57 -1.18
N SER A 115 -6.77 15.49 -0.51
CA SER A 115 -8.18 15.11 -0.30
C SER A 115 -8.88 15.99 0.74
N VAL A 116 -8.17 16.41 1.80
CA VAL A 116 -8.78 17.10 2.94
C VAL A 116 -8.64 18.62 2.91
N TYR A 117 -7.68 19.19 2.12
CA TYR A 117 -7.41 20.63 2.17
C TYR A 117 -8.61 21.51 1.83
N PRO A 118 -9.53 21.15 0.92
CA PRO A 118 -10.67 22.01 0.63
C PRO A 118 -11.59 22.22 1.83
N GLN A 119 -11.65 21.23 2.73
CA GLN A 119 -12.45 21.28 3.96
C GLN A 119 -11.70 22.01 5.10
N MET A 120 -10.39 21.77 5.20
CA MET A 120 -9.56 22.39 6.25
C MET A 120 -9.25 23.86 5.97
N TYR A 121 -9.10 24.22 4.69
CA TYR A 121 -8.74 25.58 4.23
C TYR A 121 -9.69 26.08 3.15
N PRO A 122 -10.98 26.32 3.49
CA PRO A 122 -12.00 26.70 2.49
C PRO A 122 -11.65 27.99 1.75
N ASN A 123 -10.89 28.90 2.37
CA ASN A 123 -10.43 30.13 1.75
C ASN A 123 -9.51 29.89 0.53
N LEU A 124 -8.74 28.80 0.53
CA LEU A 124 -7.86 28.41 -0.57
C LEU A 124 -8.63 27.66 -1.68
N ALA A 125 -9.85 27.24 -1.42
CA ALA A 125 -10.72 26.51 -2.36
C ALA A 125 -11.74 27.41 -3.10
N ILE A 126 -11.80 28.71 -2.81
CA ILE A 126 -12.82 29.63 -3.34
C ILE A 126 -12.84 29.67 -4.88
N LYS A 127 -11.67 29.62 -5.52
CA LYS A 127 -11.53 29.74 -6.98
C LYS A 127 -11.57 28.39 -7.70
N GLY A 128 -11.69 27.31 -6.98
CA GLY A 128 -11.70 25.94 -7.44
C GLY A 128 -10.90 25.02 -6.54
N VAL A 129 -10.94 23.72 -6.82
CA VAL A 129 -10.25 22.69 -6.04
C VAL A 129 -9.43 21.79 -6.93
N ALA A 130 -8.27 21.35 -6.42
CA ALA A 130 -7.54 20.24 -6.96
C ALA A 130 -8.11 18.94 -6.36
N LYS A 131 -8.34 17.92 -7.17
CA LYS A 131 -8.87 16.63 -6.75
C LYS A 131 -8.08 15.50 -7.38
N LEU A 132 -7.64 14.55 -6.57
CA LEU A 132 -6.96 13.35 -7.08
C LEU A 132 -7.86 12.59 -8.06
N ASP A 133 -7.30 12.29 -9.21
CA ASP A 133 -7.87 11.47 -10.27
C ASP A 133 -7.34 10.03 -10.17
N ALA A 134 -6.02 9.88 -10.03
CA ALA A 134 -5.35 8.62 -9.86
C ALA A 134 -4.00 8.78 -9.12
N ILE A 135 -3.51 7.67 -8.56
CA ILE A 135 -2.14 7.49 -8.08
C ILE A 135 -1.51 6.41 -8.94
N VAL A 136 -0.44 6.77 -9.64
CA VAL A 136 0.31 5.86 -10.51
C VAL A 136 1.70 5.63 -9.92
N THR A 137 2.00 4.38 -9.64
CA THR A 137 3.32 3.96 -9.15
C THR A 137 4.11 3.35 -10.30
N VAL A 138 5.30 3.90 -10.58
CA VAL A 138 6.22 3.36 -11.58
C VAL A 138 7.20 2.42 -10.89
N CYS A 139 7.15 1.14 -11.26
CA CYS A 139 8.03 0.10 -10.77
C CYS A 139 9.04 -0.32 -11.84
N ASP A 140 10.25 -0.64 -11.44
CA ASP A 140 11.32 -1.17 -12.29
C ASP A 140 11.32 -2.71 -12.22
N ALA A 141 10.91 -3.39 -13.29
CA ALA A 141 10.82 -4.85 -13.32
C ALA A 141 12.16 -5.54 -13.04
N LEU A 142 13.26 -4.98 -13.59
CA LEU A 142 14.61 -5.54 -13.39
C LEU A 142 15.01 -5.47 -11.92
N ARG A 143 14.69 -4.36 -11.24
CA ARG A 143 14.98 -4.19 -9.84
C ARG A 143 14.11 -5.08 -8.96
N LEU A 144 12.79 -5.16 -9.23
CA LEU A 144 11.88 -6.01 -8.49
C LEU A 144 12.24 -7.50 -8.62
N ARG A 145 12.74 -7.93 -9.79
CA ARG A 145 13.30 -9.25 -9.97
C ARG A 145 14.37 -9.54 -8.92
N ASP A 146 15.31 -8.62 -8.76
CA ASP A 146 16.45 -8.80 -7.87
C ASP A 146 16.04 -8.71 -6.38
N GLU A 147 15.10 -7.84 -6.04
CA GLU A 147 14.57 -7.69 -4.68
C GLU A 147 13.72 -8.90 -4.24
N PHE A 148 12.95 -9.48 -5.17
CA PHE A 148 12.11 -10.67 -4.91
C PHE A 148 12.80 -11.99 -5.25
N ALA A 149 14.02 -11.96 -5.77
CA ALA A 149 14.85 -13.16 -5.91
C ALA A 149 15.42 -13.51 -4.53
N GLU A 150 15.39 -14.79 -4.17
CA GLU A 150 15.89 -15.36 -2.90
C GLU A 150 17.27 -14.79 -2.52
N GLY A 151 17.30 -13.64 -1.92
CA GLY A 151 18.31 -12.98 -1.09
C GLY A 151 19.80 -13.38 -1.15
N ASN A 152 20.31 -13.92 -2.24
CA ASN A 152 21.65 -14.49 -2.26
C ASN A 152 22.76 -13.60 -2.83
N ASP A 153 22.53 -12.51 -3.54
CA ASP A 153 23.64 -11.87 -4.25
C ASP A 153 23.67 -10.32 -4.35
N LEU A 154 23.13 -9.57 -3.41
CA LEU A 154 23.37 -8.11 -3.42
C LEU A 154 23.99 -7.61 -2.12
N VAL A 155 25.25 -7.96 -1.92
CA VAL A 155 26.15 -7.24 -1.02
C VAL A 155 26.71 -6.03 -1.77
N ARG A 156 25.97 -4.92 -1.79
CA ARG A 156 26.56 -3.59 -2.02
C ARG A 156 26.59 -2.86 -0.68
N GLN A 157 27.81 -2.54 -0.25
CA GLN A 157 28.13 -2.07 1.10
C GLN A 157 27.86 -0.58 1.37
N ASP A 158 27.28 0.19 0.45
CA ASP A 158 27.10 1.62 0.64
C ASP A 158 25.72 2.10 0.18
N ILE A 159 24.93 2.54 1.11
CA ILE A 159 23.58 3.10 1.09
C ILE A 159 22.58 2.06 1.62
N GLY A 160 21.81 2.45 2.68
CA GLY A 160 20.84 1.60 3.34
C GLY A 160 19.79 0.97 2.42
N GLU A 161 20.16 -0.12 1.76
CA GLU A 161 19.28 -0.92 0.87
C GLU A 161 18.05 -1.45 1.63
N ASP A 162 18.13 -1.49 2.96
CA ASP A 162 17.06 -1.96 3.82
C ASP A 162 15.83 -1.03 3.85
N ASP A 163 16.02 0.28 3.60
CA ASP A 163 14.92 1.26 3.52
C ASP A 163 14.10 1.15 2.23
N LEU A 164 14.68 0.55 1.22
CA LEU A 164 14.21 0.60 -0.15
C LEU A 164 13.03 -0.32 -0.43
N ALA A 165 13.13 -1.58 -0.02
CA ALA A 165 12.10 -2.57 -0.25
C ALA A 165 10.81 -2.18 0.48
N SER A 166 10.92 -1.67 1.70
CA SER A 166 9.77 -1.15 2.46
C SER A 166 9.08 -0.02 1.73
N LEU A 167 9.85 0.91 1.19
CA LEU A 167 9.32 2.07 0.50
C LEU A 167 8.61 1.71 -0.81
N VAL A 168 9.20 0.82 -1.61
CA VAL A 168 8.57 0.32 -2.84
C VAL A 168 7.24 -0.37 -2.52
N ILE A 169 7.22 -1.22 -1.49
CA ILE A 169 6.00 -1.90 -1.05
C ILE A 169 4.94 -0.88 -0.61
N GLN A 170 5.29 0.13 0.19
CA GLN A 170 4.35 1.18 0.61
C GLN A 170 3.81 1.98 -0.58
N GLN A 171 4.64 2.24 -1.59
CA GLN A 171 4.21 2.91 -2.83
C GLN A 171 3.25 2.04 -3.64
N VAL A 172 3.48 0.72 -3.67
CA VAL A 172 2.59 -0.26 -4.32
C VAL A 172 1.28 -0.42 -3.53
N GLU A 173 1.34 -0.54 -2.20
CA GLU A 173 0.15 -0.68 -1.35
C GLU A 173 -0.84 0.49 -1.51
N PHE A 174 -0.36 1.68 -1.86
CA PHE A 174 -1.18 2.89 -1.95
C PHE A 174 -1.19 3.49 -3.35
N CYS A 175 -1.74 2.75 -4.32
CA CYS A 175 -1.90 3.22 -5.70
C CYS A 175 -3.15 2.63 -6.37
N ASN A 176 -3.53 3.23 -7.51
CA ASN A 176 -4.60 2.73 -8.38
C ASN A 176 -4.05 1.99 -9.60
N LYS A 177 -2.83 2.32 -10.01
CA LYS A 177 -2.20 1.76 -11.18
C LYS A 177 -0.70 1.60 -10.96
N ILE A 178 -0.16 0.50 -11.45
CA ILE A 178 1.27 0.19 -11.45
C ILE A 178 1.74 0.12 -12.89
N LEU A 179 2.70 0.97 -13.25
CA LEU A 179 3.45 0.81 -14.49
C LEU A 179 4.69 -0.02 -14.20
N LEU A 180 4.67 -1.27 -14.65
CA LEU A 180 5.81 -2.18 -14.51
C LEU A 180 6.76 -1.94 -15.69
N ASN A 181 7.62 -0.94 -15.48
CA ASN A 181 8.55 -0.45 -16.52
C ASN A 181 9.77 -1.35 -16.67
N LYS A 182 10.45 -1.25 -17.80
CA LYS A 182 11.60 -2.09 -18.20
C LYS A 182 11.22 -3.58 -18.30
N ALA A 183 9.98 -3.85 -18.71
CA ALA A 183 9.43 -5.20 -18.78
C ALA A 183 10.23 -6.11 -19.73
N SER A 184 10.78 -5.55 -20.81
CA SER A 184 11.64 -6.30 -21.77
C SER A 184 13.01 -6.70 -21.20
N MET A 185 13.41 -6.19 -20.04
CA MET A 185 14.71 -6.48 -19.42
C MET A 185 14.67 -7.71 -18.51
N VAL A 186 13.51 -8.32 -18.32
CA VAL A 186 13.31 -9.56 -17.59
C VAL A 186 12.70 -10.62 -18.49
N THR A 187 12.81 -11.89 -18.11
CA THR A 187 12.17 -12.98 -18.85
C THR A 187 10.64 -12.96 -18.64
N PRO A 188 9.85 -13.59 -19.54
CA PRO A 188 8.41 -13.69 -19.38
C PRO A 188 8.00 -14.32 -18.03
N ASP A 189 8.70 -15.37 -17.58
CA ASP A 189 8.43 -16.03 -16.29
C ASP A 189 8.73 -15.12 -15.09
N GLU A 190 9.85 -14.37 -15.15
CA GLU A 190 10.17 -13.38 -14.13
C GLU A 190 9.13 -12.26 -14.07
N LEU A 191 8.68 -11.78 -15.25
CA LEU A 191 7.67 -10.74 -15.36
C LEU A 191 6.33 -11.21 -14.75
N ALA A 192 5.89 -12.42 -15.10
CA ALA A 192 4.67 -13.01 -14.57
C ALA A 192 4.75 -13.19 -13.05
N ARG A 193 5.89 -13.69 -12.53
CA ARG A 193 6.12 -13.80 -11.09
C ARG A 193 6.07 -12.46 -10.37
N ILE A 194 6.72 -11.42 -10.92
CA ILE A 194 6.71 -10.07 -10.33
C ILE A 194 5.28 -9.53 -10.34
N THR A 195 4.56 -9.69 -11.44
CA THR A 195 3.16 -9.25 -11.56
C THR A 195 2.28 -9.91 -10.51
N ALA A 196 2.43 -11.23 -10.30
CA ALA A 196 1.70 -11.97 -9.28
C ALA A 196 2.02 -11.48 -7.85
N ILE A 197 3.29 -11.16 -7.54
CA ILE A 197 3.67 -10.59 -6.24
C ILE A 197 3.03 -9.20 -6.05
N LEU A 198 3.10 -8.33 -7.06
CA LEU A 198 2.50 -7.00 -6.99
C LEU A 198 0.98 -7.06 -6.81
N HIS A 199 0.33 -7.99 -7.51
CA HIS A 199 -1.11 -8.22 -7.38
C HIS A 199 -1.48 -8.75 -5.98
N GLU A 200 -0.64 -9.60 -5.38
CA GLU A 200 -0.87 -10.07 -4.02
C GLU A 200 -0.69 -8.97 -2.97
N ILE A 201 0.20 -7.99 -3.22
CA ILE A 201 0.37 -6.82 -2.35
C ILE A 201 -0.80 -5.82 -2.52
N GLN A 202 -1.21 -5.54 -3.77
CA GLN A 202 -2.26 -4.59 -4.12
C GLN A 202 -3.20 -5.18 -5.19
N PRO A 203 -4.23 -5.93 -4.77
CA PRO A 203 -5.10 -6.68 -5.69
C PRO A 203 -6.00 -5.80 -6.57
N HIS A 204 -6.19 -4.55 -6.20
CA HIS A 204 -7.07 -3.63 -6.92
C HIS A 204 -6.34 -2.66 -7.85
N ALA A 205 -5.00 -2.70 -7.90
CA ALA A 205 -4.25 -1.87 -8.83
C ALA A 205 -4.20 -2.53 -10.22
N ASP A 206 -4.45 -1.74 -11.25
CA ASP A 206 -4.24 -2.14 -12.63
C ASP A 206 -2.73 -2.17 -12.94
N ILE A 207 -2.18 -3.33 -13.28
CA ILE A 207 -0.75 -3.51 -13.54
C ILE A 207 -0.52 -3.53 -15.04
N VAL A 208 0.30 -2.59 -15.54
CA VAL A 208 0.60 -2.42 -16.96
C VAL A 208 2.09 -2.60 -17.22
N PRO A 209 2.53 -3.74 -17.75
CA PRO A 209 3.91 -3.90 -18.22
C PRO A 209 4.21 -2.95 -19.38
N CYS A 210 5.36 -2.30 -19.33
CA CYS A 210 5.78 -1.35 -20.37
C CYS A 210 7.30 -1.20 -20.43
N ASP A 211 7.78 -0.54 -21.49
CA ASP A 211 9.16 -0.10 -21.60
C ASP A 211 9.19 1.40 -21.84
N PHE A 212 10.14 2.08 -21.19
CA PHE A 212 10.25 3.55 -21.25
C PHE A 212 8.93 4.27 -20.89
N CYS A 213 8.07 3.65 -20.06
CA CYS A 213 6.73 4.14 -19.71
C CYS A 213 5.88 4.46 -20.94
N ASP A 214 5.98 3.68 -22.01
CA ASP A 214 5.22 3.84 -23.25
C ASP A 214 3.83 3.23 -23.11
N VAL A 215 2.88 4.05 -22.66
CA VAL A 215 1.48 3.69 -22.41
C VAL A 215 0.54 4.75 -22.96
N ASP A 216 -0.69 4.37 -23.27
CA ASP A 216 -1.69 5.35 -23.72
C ASP A 216 -2.03 6.32 -22.57
N LEU A 217 -1.86 7.63 -22.84
CA LEU A 217 -2.16 8.69 -21.90
C LEU A 217 -3.60 8.61 -21.36
N ASN A 218 -4.56 8.13 -22.13
CA ASN A 218 -5.96 7.97 -21.68
C ASN A 218 -6.11 6.97 -20.54
N THR A 219 -5.16 6.06 -20.39
CA THR A 219 -5.18 5.09 -19.28
C THR A 219 -4.66 5.66 -17.98
N LEU A 220 -4.06 6.85 -18.01
CA LEU A 220 -3.42 7.51 -16.88
C LEU A 220 -4.17 8.71 -16.35
N ILE A 221 -4.89 9.44 -17.22
CA ILE A 221 -5.53 10.70 -16.88
C ILE A 221 -7.05 10.67 -17.11
N ASN A 222 -7.78 11.48 -16.34
CA ASN A 222 -9.24 11.54 -16.36
C ASN A 222 -9.92 10.18 -16.09
N THR A 223 -9.25 9.32 -15.35
CA THR A 223 -9.68 7.95 -15.05
C THR A 223 -10.77 7.92 -13.98
N ARG A 224 -10.75 8.91 -13.08
CA ARG A 224 -11.66 9.03 -11.92
C ARG A 224 -11.64 7.78 -11.03
N THR A 225 -10.48 7.10 -11.00
CA THR A 225 -10.32 5.84 -10.25
C THR A 225 -9.98 6.09 -8.79
N PHE A 226 -9.49 7.28 -8.44
CA PHE A 226 -9.12 7.57 -7.07
C PHE A 226 -10.34 7.76 -6.16
N ASN A 227 -10.40 6.95 -5.12
CA ASN A 227 -11.25 7.13 -3.95
C ASN A 227 -10.39 6.85 -2.72
N PHE A 228 -10.24 7.85 -1.83
CA PHE A 228 -9.32 7.76 -0.70
C PHE A 228 -9.63 6.54 0.18
N ASP A 229 -10.89 6.32 0.54
CA ASP A 229 -11.29 5.23 1.42
C ASP A 229 -10.99 3.86 0.77
N LYS A 230 -11.30 3.73 -0.53
CA LYS A 230 -11.02 2.49 -1.26
C LYS A 230 -9.52 2.23 -1.38
N VAL A 231 -8.71 3.24 -1.74
CA VAL A 231 -7.26 3.05 -1.89
C VAL A 231 -6.60 2.83 -0.53
N ALA A 232 -7.06 3.52 0.52
CA ALA A 232 -6.55 3.33 1.87
C ALA A 232 -6.82 1.93 2.45
N THR A 233 -7.84 1.23 1.96
CA THR A 233 -8.22 -0.11 2.43
C THR A 233 -7.96 -1.23 1.41
N SER A 234 -7.42 -0.91 0.24
CA SER A 234 -7.28 -1.87 -0.87
C SER A 234 -6.05 -2.76 -0.81
N ALA A 235 -5.08 -2.45 0.04
CA ALA A 235 -3.92 -3.32 0.19
C ALA A 235 -4.32 -4.65 0.84
N ARG A 236 -3.81 -5.75 0.32
CA ARG A 236 -4.17 -7.12 0.75
C ARG A 236 -4.11 -7.31 2.27
N TRP A 237 -3.12 -6.73 2.95
CA TRP A 237 -2.99 -6.86 4.39
C TRP A 237 -4.15 -6.20 5.16
N ILE A 238 -4.76 -5.13 4.62
CA ILE A 238 -5.91 -4.46 5.23
C ILE A 238 -7.16 -5.31 5.03
N GLU A 239 -7.39 -5.80 3.80
CA GLU A 239 -8.51 -6.71 3.50
C GLU A 239 -8.45 -7.96 4.37
N ALA A 240 -7.25 -8.55 4.52
CA ALA A 240 -7.06 -9.70 5.36
C ALA A 240 -7.27 -9.37 6.86
N VAL A 241 -7.00 -8.14 7.31
CA VAL A 241 -7.32 -7.69 8.68
C VAL A 241 -8.83 -7.46 8.86
N GLU A 242 -9.54 -6.96 7.85
CA GLU A 242 -10.94 -6.57 7.96
C GLU A 242 -11.92 -7.66 7.49
N GLY A 243 -11.50 -8.53 6.57
CA GLY A 243 -12.37 -9.39 5.75
C GLY A 243 -12.50 -10.85 6.15
N GLU A 244 -11.66 -11.41 7.02
CA GLU A 244 -11.74 -12.83 7.35
C GLU A 244 -12.86 -13.14 8.37
N GLU A 245 -13.92 -13.79 7.89
CA GLU A 245 -14.73 -14.69 8.72
C GLU A 245 -13.88 -15.95 8.94
N PHE A 246 -13.35 -16.14 10.15
CA PHE A 246 -12.67 -17.37 10.50
C PHE A 246 -13.70 -18.43 10.84
N ASP A 247 -13.71 -19.51 10.08
CA ASP A 247 -14.20 -20.80 10.56
C ASP A 247 -13.22 -21.27 11.66
N ASP A 248 -13.60 -21.02 12.91
CA ASP A 248 -13.00 -21.69 14.07
C ASP A 248 -13.43 -23.17 13.99
N HIS A 249 -12.73 -23.96 13.19
CA HIS A 249 -12.73 -25.42 13.35
C HIS A 249 -11.82 -25.73 14.55
N ASP A 250 -12.38 -25.67 15.74
CA ASP A 250 -11.90 -26.43 16.86
C ASP A 250 -12.06 -27.91 16.50
N ASP A 251 -10.96 -28.54 16.08
CA ASP A 251 -10.87 -30.00 16.01
C ASP A 251 -10.84 -30.57 17.44
N ASP A 252 -12.01 -30.63 18.06
CA ASP A 252 -12.24 -31.53 19.20
C ASP A 252 -12.35 -32.95 18.65
N HIS A 253 -11.23 -33.67 18.63
CA HIS A 253 -11.19 -35.10 18.50
C HIS A 253 -11.75 -35.74 19.78
N ASP A 254 -13.03 -36.01 19.79
CA ASP A 254 -13.64 -36.99 20.66
C ASP A 254 -13.88 -38.28 19.87
N ASP A 255 -13.07 -39.30 20.20
CA ASP A 255 -13.29 -40.70 19.84
C ASP A 255 -14.64 -41.17 20.37
N HIS A 256 -15.56 -41.58 19.49
CA HIS A 256 -16.60 -42.58 19.84
C HIS A 256 -17.00 -43.42 18.63
N ASP A 257 -16.88 -44.70 18.87
CA ASP A 257 -17.21 -45.88 18.09
C ASP A 257 -18.66 -45.98 17.60
N ASP A 258 -18.76 -46.63 16.43
CA ASP A 258 -19.85 -47.50 15.95
C ASP A 258 -21.33 -47.12 16.10
N HIS A 259 -22.02 -47.01 14.95
CA HIS A 259 -23.09 -47.88 14.53
C HIS A 259 -23.63 -47.53 13.12
N ASP A 260 -23.78 -48.62 12.31
CA ASP A 260 -24.52 -48.70 11.04
C ASP A 260 -25.93 -48.15 11.15
N ASP A 261 -26.37 -47.38 10.12
CA ASP A 261 -27.66 -47.63 9.46
C ASP A 261 -27.88 -46.77 8.19
N ASP A 262 -28.31 -47.45 7.12
CA ASP A 262 -28.73 -46.92 5.84
C ASP A 262 -29.84 -45.89 5.94
N HIS A 263 -29.72 -44.74 5.28
CA HIS A 263 -30.85 -44.08 4.61
C HIS A 263 -30.43 -43.07 3.54
N HIS A 264 -30.96 -43.28 2.31
CA HIS A 264 -30.91 -42.36 1.19
C HIS A 264 -31.54 -40.99 1.50
N GLY A 265 -30.82 -39.90 1.18
CA GLY A 265 -31.33 -38.55 1.28
C GLY A 265 -30.62 -37.59 0.34
N HIS A 266 -31.40 -36.97 -0.52
CA HIS A 266 -31.06 -36.09 -1.63
C HIS A 266 -30.02 -35.01 -1.33
N HIS A 267 -28.97 -34.95 -2.15
CA HIS A 267 -28.03 -33.84 -2.23
C HIS A 267 -28.71 -32.61 -2.83
N CYS A 268 -28.89 -31.57 -2.02
CA CYS A 268 -29.05 -30.20 -2.51
C CYS A 268 -27.67 -29.55 -2.51
N HIS A 269 -27.05 -29.46 -3.67
CA HIS A 269 -25.86 -28.64 -3.86
C HIS A 269 -26.25 -27.16 -3.77
N HIS A 270 -25.99 -26.51 -2.65
CA HIS A 270 -25.85 -25.08 -2.60
C HIS A 270 -24.44 -24.75 -3.05
N HIS A 271 -24.30 -24.34 -4.31
CA HIS A 271 -23.09 -23.67 -4.78
C HIS A 271 -23.04 -22.31 -4.11
N HIS A 272 -22.24 -22.17 -3.08
CA HIS A 272 -21.68 -20.90 -2.73
C HIS A 272 -20.63 -20.56 -3.79
N HIS A 273 -20.99 -19.64 -4.69
CA HIS A 273 -20.02 -18.93 -5.51
C HIS A 273 -19.23 -18.00 -4.58
N GLY A 274 -18.20 -18.53 -3.91
CA GLY A 274 -17.05 -17.73 -3.54
C GLY A 274 -16.42 -17.25 -4.84
N LEU A 275 -16.08 -15.99 -4.91
CA LEU A 275 -15.30 -15.41 -6.01
C LEU A 275 -13.90 -16.07 -6.02
N GLU A 276 -13.81 -17.27 -6.58
CA GLU A 276 -12.56 -17.82 -7.06
C GLU A 276 -12.21 -17.02 -8.32
N ASN A 277 -11.45 -15.93 -8.11
CA ASN A 277 -10.85 -15.20 -9.21
C ASN A 277 -9.86 -16.15 -9.89
N GLU A 278 -9.95 -16.28 -11.20
CA GLU A 278 -8.98 -17.01 -12.04
C GLU A 278 -7.54 -16.50 -11.82
N GLU A 279 -7.38 -15.26 -11.33
CA GLU A 279 -6.12 -14.59 -10.95
C GLU A 279 -5.42 -15.21 -9.72
N SER A 280 -6.15 -15.87 -8.79
CA SER A 280 -5.52 -16.57 -7.65
C SER A 280 -4.75 -17.83 -8.07
N GLY A 281 -5.02 -18.36 -9.26
CA GLY A 281 -4.32 -19.52 -9.82
C GLY A 281 -2.86 -19.22 -10.17
N GLU A 282 -2.55 -18.03 -10.70
CA GLU A 282 -1.20 -17.64 -11.09
C GLU A 282 -0.30 -17.43 -9.87
N ALA A 283 -0.80 -16.78 -8.80
CA ALA A 283 -0.04 -16.58 -7.58
C ALA A 283 0.38 -17.92 -6.94
N LEU A 284 -0.51 -18.91 -6.93
CA LEU A 284 -0.23 -20.25 -6.42
C LEU A 284 0.81 -21.01 -7.28
N GLU A 285 0.81 -20.81 -8.61
CA GLU A 285 1.80 -21.41 -9.51
C GLU A 285 3.22 -20.97 -9.15
N TYR A 286 3.40 -19.70 -8.75
CA TYR A 286 4.70 -19.19 -8.29
C TYR A 286 4.96 -19.39 -6.80
N GLY A 287 4.08 -20.10 -6.09
CA GLY A 287 4.19 -20.35 -4.65
C GLY A 287 4.00 -19.10 -3.79
N ILE A 288 3.36 -18.07 -4.35
CA ILE A 288 3.04 -16.85 -3.63
C ILE A 288 1.75 -17.09 -2.85
N SER A 289 1.75 -16.72 -1.59
CA SER A 289 0.59 -16.92 -0.71
C SER A 289 0.48 -15.81 0.34
N THR A 290 -0.74 -15.66 0.85
CA THR A 290 -1.05 -14.78 1.98
C THR A 290 -1.75 -15.62 3.05
N PHE A 291 -1.39 -15.38 4.31
CA PHE A 291 -2.14 -15.92 5.44
C PHE A 291 -2.14 -14.95 6.62
N VAL A 292 -3.09 -15.13 7.53
CA VAL A 292 -3.21 -14.34 8.75
C VAL A 292 -2.89 -15.23 9.94
N TRP A 293 -2.01 -14.74 10.82
CA TRP A 293 -1.79 -15.31 12.14
C TRP A 293 -2.56 -14.49 13.16
N LYS A 294 -3.57 -15.10 13.79
CA LYS A 294 -4.44 -14.44 14.77
C LYS A 294 -4.39 -15.19 16.10
N ARG A 295 -4.08 -14.47 17.17
CA ARG A 295 -4.05 -15.02 18.55
C ARG A 295 -4.51 -13.95 19.54
N ARG A 296 -4.97 -14.39 20.71
CA ARG A 296 -5.47 -13.46 21.75
C ARG A 296 -4.45 -13.16 22.84
N LYS A 297 -3.60 -14.09 23.20
CA LYS A 297 -2.60 -13.92 24.26
C LYS A 297 -1.55 -12.87 23.89
N PRO A 298 -1.02 -12.12 24.89
CA PRO A 298 0.07 -11.18 24.66
C PRO A 298 1.36 -11.86 24.25
N LEU A 299 2.20 -11.16 23.52
CA LEU A 299 3.55 -11.58 23.18
C LEU A 299 4.54 -11.22 24.30
N ASP A 300 5.56 -12.07 24.49
CA ASP A 300 6.78 -11.70 25.20
C ASP A 300 7.69 -10.90 24.26
N MET A 301 7.96 -9.65 24.62
CA MET A 301 8.76 -8.72 23.78
C MET A 301 10.12 -9.29 23.41
N ASN A 302 10.82 -9.91 24.38
CA ASN A 302 12.19 -10.43 24.14
C ASN A 302 12.20 -11.64 23.20
N LYS A 303 11.20 -12.53 23.35
CA LYS A 303 11.08 -13.68 22.45
C LYS A 303 10.71 -13.24 21.03
N PHE A 304 9.78 -12.30 20.92
CA PHE A 304 9.37 -11.74 19.62
C PHE A 304 10.53 -11.04 18.92
N ASP A 305 11.27 -10.18 19.62
CA ASP A 305 12.46 -9.51 19.10
C ASP A 305 13.52 -10.54 18.64
N TYR A 306 13.73 -11.61 19.41
CA TYR A 306 14.63 -12.71 19.02
C TYR A 306 14.19 -13.40 17.72
N ILE A 307 12.91 -13.71 17.56
CA ILE A 307 12.37 -14.32 16.33
C ILE A 307 12.59 -13.37 15.14
N VAL A 308 12.20 -12.11 15.32
CA VAL A 308 12.33 -11.08 14.27
C VAL A 308 13.80 -10.88 13.86
N ALA A 309 14.69 -10.77 14.83
CA ALA A 309 16.11 -10.47 14.56
C ALA A 309 16.92 -11.69 14.05
N LYS A 310 16.53 -12.92 14.40
CA LYS A 310 17.37 -14.11 14.19
C LYS A 310 16.73 -15.23 13.39
N LYS A 311 15.41 -15.31 13.36
CA LYS A 311 14.68 -16.43 12.77
C LYS A 311 13.66 -16.03 11.72
N TRP A 312 13.53 -14.74 11.42
CA TRP A 312 12.54 -14.28 10.46
C TRP A 312 12.74 -14.94 9.10
N PRO A 313 11.69 -15.56 8.51
CA PRO A 313 11.84 -16.31 7.28
C PRO A 313 12.11 -15.38 6.09
N LYS A 314 13.11 -15.73 5.28
CA LYS A 314 13.44 -14.99 4.05
C LYS A 314 12.34 -15.07 2.99
N SER A 315 11.47 -16.08 3.09
CA SER A 315 10.30 -16.27 2.21
C SER A 315 9.19 -15.24 2.43
N VAL A 316 9.22 -14.50 3.55
CA VAL A 316 8.26 -13.45 3.84
C VAL A 316 8.70 -12.17 3.15
N VAL A 317 7.92 -11.73 2.17
CA VAL A 317 8.13 -10.45 1.45
C VAL A 317 7.58 -9.29 2.26
N ARG A 318 6.40 -9.48 2.87
CA ARG A 318 5.70 -8.48 3.67
C ARG A 318 5.05 -9.13 4.87
N CYS A 319 5.20 -8.51 6.04
CA CYS A 319 4.35 -8.79 7.19
C CYS A 319 3.87 -7.47 7.79
N LYS A 320 2.57 -7.38 8.08
CA LYS A 320 2.00 -6.18 8.71
C LYS A 320 0.79 -6.56 9.55
N GLY A 321 0.58 -5.83 10.64
CA GLY A 321 -0.63 -5.99 11.43
C GLY A 321 -0.49 -5.48 12.85
N LEU A 322 -1.45 -5.88 13.68
CA LEU A 322 -1.58 -5.43 15.06
C LEU A 322 -0.96 -6.45 16.03
N CYS A 323 -0.30 -5.94 17.05
CA CYS A 323 0.22 -6.75 18.13
C CYS A 323 0.21 -5.99 19.46
N TYR A 324 0.33 -6.73 20.56
CA TYR A 324 0.50 -6.19 21.90
C TYR A 324 1.35 -7.12 22.77
N PHE A 325 1.91 -6.58 23.86
CA PHE A 325 2.93 -7.25 24.64
C PHE A 325 2.54 -7.37 26.11
N LYS A 326 3.09 -8.40 26.75
CA LYS A 326 2.96 -8.58 28.18
C LYS A 326 3.64 -7.44 28.95
N GLY A 327 2.90 -6.85 29.90
CA GLY A 327 3.33 -5.69 30.67
C GLY A 327 2.99 -4.35 30.03
N GLU A 328 2.48 -4.36 28.79
CA GLU A 328 2.01 -3.18 28.04
C GLU A 328 0.64 -3.45 27.38
N GLU A 329 -0.22 -4.22 28.06
CA GLU A 329 -1.47 -4.74 27.50
C GLU A 329 -2.48 -3.63 27.13
N ASP A 330 -2.27 -2.41 27.58
CA ASP A 330 -3.13 -1.27 27.24
C ASP A 330 -2.82 -0.66 25.88
N PHE A 331 -1.62 -0.94 25.32
CA PHE A 331 -1.17 -0.35 24.07
C PHE A 331 -1.29 -1.32 22.90
N CYS A 332 -1.76 -0.79 21.79
CA CYS A 332 -1.74 -1.42 20.48
C CYS A 332 -0.49 -0.99 19.71
N TYR A 333 0.21 -1.94 19.13
CA TYR A 333 1.35 -1.69 18.25
C TYR A 333 1.03 -2.16 16.83
N VAL A 334 1.47 -1.41 15.84
CA VAL A 334 1.54 -1.86 14.45
C VAL A 334 2.95 -2.36 14.21
N PHE A 335 3.05 -3.65 13.88
CA PHE A 335 4.27 -4.27 13.40
C PHE A 335 4.28 -4.25 11.88
N GLU A 336 5.40 -3.85 11.29
CA GLU A 336 5.62 -3.83 9.85
C GLU A 336 6.98 -4.44 9.52
N GLN A 337 6.99 -5.36 8.57
CA GLN A 337 8.20 -5.89 7.96
C GLN A 337 8.04 -5.85 6.44
N ALA A 338 9.06 -5.34 5.74
CA ALA A 338 9.14 -5.35 4.29
C ALA A 338 10.60 -5.57 3.89
N GLY A 339 10.87 -6.63 3.15
CA GLY A 339 12.24 -7.06 2.92
C GLY A 339 12.99 -7.31 4.23
N LYS A 340 14.11 -6.61 4.44
CA LYS A 340 14.89 -6.70 5.68
C LYS A 340 14.49 -5.67 6.74
N GLN A 341 13.67 -4.69 6.38
CA GLN A 341 13.23 -3.67 7.32
C GLN A 341 12.14 -4.17 8.24
N VAL A 342 12.28 -3.79 9.49
CA VAL A 342 11.29 -4.04 10.53
C VAL A 342 11.04 -2.74 11.28
N GLN A 343 9.78 -2.40 11.44
CA GLN A 343 9.34 -1.25 12.21
C GLN A 343 8.24 -1.68 13.17
N MET A 344 8.25 -1.07 14.35
CA MET A 344 7.18 -1.20 15.32
C MET A 344 6.83 0.18 15.84
N ARG A 345 5.55 0.55 15.75
CA ARG A 345 5.08 1.85 16.22
C ARG A 345 3.84 1.70 17.10
N ASN A 346 3.77 2.51 18.11
CA ASN A 346 2.57 2.59 18.96
C ASN A 346 1.42 3.18 18.15
N ALA A 347 0.29 2.46 18.07
CA ALA A 347 -0.92 2.85 17.35
C ALA A 347 -2.00 3.43 18.29
N GLY A 348 -1.71 3.57 19.58
CA GLY A 348 -2.64 4.05 20.58
C GLY A 348 -3.02 3.00 21.61
N GLN A 349 -4.19 3.15 22.21
CA GLN A 349 -4.71 2.23 23.22
C GLN A 349 -5.86 1.40 22.62
N TRP A 350 -6.01 0.18 23.14
CA TRP A 350 -7.13 -0.68 22.81
C TRP A 350 -8.44 -0.09 23.35
N TYR A 351 -9.55 -0.29 22.65
CA TYR A 351 -10.87 0.18 23.13
C TYR A 351 -11.28 -0.45 24.45
N ALA A 352 -10.81 -1.67 24.72
CA ALA A 352 -11.04 -2.35 26.01
C ALA A 352 -10.44 -1.61 27.23
N THR A 353 -9.60 -0.59 27.02
CA THR A 353 -9.08 0.27 28.10
C THR A 353 -9.99 1.44 28.45
N MET A 354 -11.04 1.67 27.65
CA MET A 354 -12.02 2.73 27.91
C MET A 354 -12.78 2.50 29.21
N PRO A 355 -13.22 3.58 29.89
CA PRO A 355 -14.18 3.46 30.98
C PRO A 355 -15.44 2.71 30.52
N ALA A 356 -15.98 1.84 31.38
CA ALA A 356 -17.07 0.93 31.02
C ALA A 356 -18.33 1.61 30.45
N ASP A 357 -18.67 2.78 30.98
CA ASP A 357 -19.82 3.58 30.52
C ASP A 357 -19.60 4.25 29.14
N GLU A 358 -18.37 4.60 28.83
CA GLU A 358 -17.97 5.14 27.52
C GLU A 358 -17.86 4.00 26.49
N LEU A 359 -17.30 2.86 26.88
CA LEU A 359 -17.14 1.69 26.04
C LEU A 359 -18.50 1.15 25.55
N GLU A 360 -19.49 1.05 26.44
CA GLU A 360 -20.82 0.60 26.04
C GLU A 360 -21.49 1.53 25.02
N LYS A 361 -21.35 2.84 25.18
CA LYS A 361 -21.84 3.81 24.20
C LYS A 361 -21.09 3.70 22.87
N PHE A 362 -19.78 3.51 22.95
CA PHE A 362 -18.92 3.37 21.76
C PHE A 362 -19.27 2.11 20.98
N LYS A 363 -19.50 0.97 21.64
CA LYS A 363 -19.95 -0.28 21.00
C LYS A 363 -21.31 -0.13 20.31
N GLN A 364 -22.24 0.59 20.92
CA GLN A 364 -23.56 0.86 20.32
C GLN A 364 -23.46 1.74 19.06
N GLN A 365 -22.51 2.68 19.04
CA GLN A 365 -22.28 3.57 17.90
C GLN A 365 -21.44 2.90 16.79
N ASN A 366 -20.62 1.92 17.15
CA ASN A 366 -19.68 1.23 16.25
C ASN A 366 -19.82 -0.29 16.34
N PRO A 367 -20.91 -0.88 15.81
CA PRO A 367 -21.17 -2.32 15.92
C PRO A 367 -20.09 -3.21 15.32
N ALA A 368 -19.31 -2.70 14.38
CA ALA A 368 -18.22 -3.44 13.73
C ALA A 368 -17.14 -3.92 14.71
N ILE A 369 -16.96 -3.22 15.86
CA ILE A 369 -16.00 -3.62 16.89
C ILE A 369 -16.38 -4.95 17.54
N LEU A 370 -17.69 -5.28 17.58
CA LEU A 370 -18.17 -6.50 18.19
C LEU A 370 -17.77 -7.76 17.43
N ARG A 371 -17.42 -7.63 16.16
CA ARG A 371 -16.98 -8.75 15.32
C ARG A 371 -15.75 -9.46 15.90
N ASP A 372 -14.78 -8.68 16.37
CA ASP A 372 -13.51 -9.17 16.94
C ASP A 372 -13.44 -9.02 18.46
N TRP A 373 -14.58 -8.82 19.13
CA TRP A 373 -14.62 -8.64 20.58
C TRP A 373 -14.57 -9.97 21.32
N ASP A 374 -13.62 -10.12 22.22
CA ASP A 374 -13.48 -11.27 23.11
C ASP A 374 -13.88 -10.90 24.55
N ASP A 375 -14.53 -11.82 25.27
CA ASP A 375 -15.01 -11.55 26.64
C ASP A 375 -13.87 -11.35 27.65
N GLN A 376 -12.71 -12.01 27.43
CA GLN A 376 -11.55 -11.93 28.33
C GLN A 376 -10.59 -10.82 27.89
N TYR A 377 -10.35 -10.68 26.57
CA TYR A 377 -9.31 -9.80 26.03
C TYR A 377 -9.87 -8.48 25.47
N GLY A 378 -11.19 -8.36 25.28
CA GLY A 378 -11.79 -7.23 24.58
C GLY A 378 -11.43 -7.25 23.09
N ASP A 379 -11.00 -6.13 22.54
CA ASP A 379 -10.47 -5.98 21.20
C ASP A 379 -8.97 -6.31 21.07
N ARG A 380 -8.30 -6.65 22.18
CA ARG A 380 -6.87 -7.01 22.20
C ARG A 380 -6.62 -8.29 21.40
N MET A 381 -5.69 -8.22 20.46
CA MET A 381 -5.29 -9.39 19.68
C MET A 381 -3.90 -9.23 19.06
N GLN A 382 -3.35 -10.35 18.69
CA GLN A 382 -2.29 -10.46 17.68
C GLN A 382 -2.98 -10.73 16.35
N LYS A 383 -2.75 -9.92 15.33
CA LYS A 383 -3.29 -10.13 13.99
C LYS A 383 -2.27 -9.66 12.98
N LEU A 384 -1.42 -10.60 12.52
CA LEU A 384 -0.35 -10.35 11.57
C LEU A 384 -0.64 -11.03 10.24
N VAL A 385 -0.63 -10.26 9.17
CA VAL A 385 -0.79 -10.73 7.80
C VAL A 385 0.57 -10.94 7.18
N PHE A 386 0.78 -12.11 6.62
CA PHE A 386 2.00 -12.53 5.93
C PHE A 386 1.74 -12.65 4.45
N ILE A 387 2.58 -12.02 3.62
CA ILE A 387 2.62 -12.18 2.17
C ILE A 387 4.03 -12.64 1.82
N GLY A 388 4.15 -13.69 1.03
CA GLY A 388 5.48 -14.21 0.67
C GLY A 388 5.44 -15.34 -0.33
N GLN A 389 6.61 -15.87 -0.63
CA GLN A 389 6.80 -16.93 -1.62
C GLN A 389 7.33 -18.20 -0.94
N HIS A 390 6.69 -19.34 -1.18
CA HIS A 390 7.05 -20.62 -0.58
C HIS A 390 7.18 -20.57 0.95
N MET A 391 6.26 -19.87 1.61
CA MET A 391 6.26 -19.75 3.06
C MET A 391 5.94 -21.09 3.74
N ASP A 392 6.71 -21.45 4.73
CA ASP A 392 6.38 -22.53 5.68
C ASP A 392 5.48 -21.95 6.77
N ARG A 393 4.17 -21.95 6.51
CA ARG A 393 3.16 -21.41 7.42
C ARG A 393 3.22 -22.07 8.79
N GLU A 394 3.30 -23.39 8.86
CA GLU A 394 3.32 -24.14 10.13
C GLU A 394 4.52 -23.74 10.99
N GLN A 395 5.71 -23.59 10.37
CA GLN A 395 6.90 -23.17 11.10
C GLN A 395 6.81 -21.72 11.57
N ILE A 396 6.25 -20.82 10.74
CA ILE A 396 6.06 -19.41 11.10
C ILE A 396 5.09 -19.30 12.28
N GLU A 397 3.94 -19.96 12.21
CA GLU A 397 2.95 -19.97 13.29
C GLU A 397 3.54 -20.55 14.58
N LYS A 398 4.27 -21.64 14.51
CA LYS A 398 4.94 -22.26 15.66
C LYS A 398 5.98 -21.35 16.31
N ASP A 399 6.78 -20.65 15.52
CA ASP A 399 7.79 -19.71 16.04
C ASP A 399 7.13 -18.50 16.70
N LEU A 400 6.01 -18.00 16.17
CA LEU A 400 5.23 -16.93 16.78
C LEU A 400 4.44 -17.39 18.03
N ASP A 401 3.85 -18.59 17.99
CA ASP A 401 3.14 -19.16 19.13
C ASP A 401 4.08 -19.40 20.33
N TYR A 402 5.36 -19.69 20.08
CA TYR A 402 6.40 -19.72 21.13
C TYR A 402 6.58 -18.37 21.84
N CYS A 403 6.26 -17.27 21.19
CA CYS A 403 6.34 -15.93 21.78
C CYS A 403 5.17 -15.61 22.70
N LEU A 404 4.06 -16.34 22.64
CA LEU A 404 2.89 -16.12 23.47
C LEU A 404 3.14 -16.41 24.95
N VAL A 405 2.41 -15.72 25.85
CA VAL A 405 2.58 -15.82 27.30
C VAL A 405 1.27 -16.16 28.00
#